data_bb28df3704c261f8b1620974da7391ef
#
_entry.id   bb28df3704c261f8b1620974da7391ef
#
_cell.length_a   1.000
_cell.length_b   1.000
_cell.length_c   1.000
_cell.angle_alpha   90.00
_cell.angle_beta   90.00
_cell.angle_gamma   90.00
#
_symmetry.space_group_name_H-M   'P 1'
#
loop_
_entity.id
_entity.type
_entity.pdbx_description
1 polymer ?
#
loop_
_entity_poly.entity_id
_entity_poly.type
_entity_poly.pdbx_seq_one_letter_code
_entity_poly.pdbx_strand_id
1 'polypeptide(L)'
;MTRTSNTATLAAVLLAFVTASVPAQELRFALLDADLVAVGRQIGKQAFDDNVDLHRIQVMETLRSGGGGAAAATVTVIDWPNVSLHNRPQPRQSRLYCLHDATREATRIGLPADKGPYYRMNGRAGSNPLIGKDLAQDPFVRFAKLIQDGEAGTAPLDTATALLATAIGDDPTTRLEAARHLAEQPLLAARITPLQWTEVLARASAETTDAEFKIALAELCVGQRLPGLVDALVVGLDTMHAPEYARAVGRLCAVMMGDDAIEPLQKRLQTTADTEARSAMLLALGATRSPKALDALLRYKQLDSKDASIDAALKEHGGKVAREAAEAKPSSGDGKEPKDKGGK
;
A
#
# COMPACT_ATOMS: atom_id res chain seq x y z
N MET A 1 42.20 -28.45 18.97
CA MET A 1 40.89 -28.66 18.32
C MET A 1 40.01 -27.49 18.67
N THR A 2 39.98 -26.53 17.82
CA THR A 2 39.36 -25.22 17.98
C THR A 2 37.97 -25.22 17.33
N ARG A 3 36.92 -25.10 18.15
CA ARG A 3 35.55 -24.76 17.70
C ARG A 3 35.36 -23.25 17.87
N THR A 4 35.50 -22.51 16.81
CA THR A 4 35.13 -21.11 16.77
C THR A 4 34.33 -20.82 15.50
N SER A 5 33.31 -19.99 15.69
CA SER A 5 32.59 -19.15 14.71
C SER A 5 31.55 -19.80 13.82
N ASN A 6 30.34 -19.95 14.38
CA ASN A 6 29.10 -19.93 13.58
C ASN A 6 28.07 -18.92 14.12
N THR A 7 28.42 -18.10 15.11
CA THR A 7 27.51 -17.11 15.70
C THR A 7 27.53 -15.75 15.02
N ALA A 8 28.59 -15.42 14.28
CA ALA A 8 28.70 -14.14 13.58
C ALA A 8 27.86 -14.04 12.30
N THR A 9 27.61 -15.17 11.63
CA THR A 9 26.86 -15.20 10.37
C THR A 9 25.34 -15.06 10.59
N LEU A 10 24.83 -15.54 11.72
CA LEU A 10 23.39 -15.41 12.05
C LEU A 10 23.01 -13.97 12.42
N ALA A 11 23.91 -13.22 13.08
CA ALA A 11 23.66 -11.83 13.45
C ALA A 11 23.62 -10.88 12.24
N ALA A 12 24.44 -11.16 11.20
CA ALA A 12 24.44 -10.37 9.97
C ALA A 12 23.20 -10.59 9.11
N VAL A 13 22.63 -11.79 9.12
CA VAL A 13 21.38 -12.10 8.40
C VAL A 13 20.15 -11.48 9.11
N LEU A 14 20.16 -11.42 10.45
CA LEU A 14 19.07 -10.79 11.20
C LEU A 14 19.07 -9.24 11.08
N LEU A 15 20.22 -8.60 10.90
CA LEU A 15 20.29 -7.15 10.68
C LEU A 15 19.85 -6.74 9.26
N ALA A 16 19.93 -7.63 8.27
CA ALA A 16 19.49 -7.36 6.91
C ALA A 16 17.95 -7.42 6.74
N PHE A 17 17.22 -8.06 7.68
CA PHE A 17 15.76 -8.14 7.65
C PHE A 17 15.04 -7.01 8.40
N VAL A 18 15.73 -6.12 9.10
CA VAL A 18 15.13 -5.01 9.86
C VAL A 18 15.12 -3.68 9.10
N THR A 19 15.66 -3.64 7.89
CA THR A 19 15.28 -2.60 6.93
C THR A 19 14.00 -3.02 6.18
N ALA A 20 12.97 -3.42 6.94
CA ALA A 20 11.62 -3.44 6.42
C ALA A 20 11.34 -2.02 5.92
N SER A 21 11.22 -1.87 4.63
CA SER A 21 10.75 -0.66 3.98
C SER A 21 9.50 -0.20 4.72
N VAL A 22 9.64 0.87 5.51
CA VAL A 22 8.47 1.59 6.01
C VAL A 22 7.65 1.89 4.76
N PRO A 23 6.40 1.42 4.68
CA PRO A 23 5.64 1.53 3.45
C PRO A 23 5.60 3.00 3.02
N ALA A 24 5.93 3.23 1.77
CA ALA A 24 5.88 4.56 1.14
C ALA A 24 4.46 5.17 1.12
N GLN A 25 3.47 4.45 1.64
CA GLN A 25 2.05 4.77 1.68
C GLN A 25 1.70 6.16 2.20
N GLU A 26 2.64 6.83 2.87
CA GLU A 26 2.37 8.09 3.53
C GLU A 26 2.99 9.31 2.84
N LEU A 27 3.90 9.10 1.88
CA LEU A 27 4.56 10.21 1.20
C LEU A 27 3.57 11.05 0.39
N ARG A 28 2.69 10.41 -0.38
CA ARG A 28 1.67 11.10 -1.17
C ARG A 28 0.76 11.99 -0.32
N PHE A 29 0.23 11.44 0.78
CA PHE A 29 -0.61 12.21 1.69
C PHE A 29 0.17 13.34 2.36
N ALA A 30 1.44 13.10 2.73
CA ALA A 30 2.29 14.13 3.28
C ALA A 30 2.54 15.27 2.28
N LEU A 31 2.74 14.94 0.99
CA LEU A 31 2.91 15.93 -0.08
C LEU A 31 1.65 16.76 -0.30
N LEU A 32 0.46 16.15 -0.27
CA LEU A 32 -0.81 16.83 -0.48
C LEU A 32 -1.21 17.73 0.70
N ASP A 33 -0.90 17.31 1.92
CA ASP A 33 -1.30 17.95 3.18
C ASP A 33 -0.30 19.04 3.66
N ALA A 34 0.93 19.05 3.14
CA ALA A 34 1.96 19.97 3.58
C ALA A 34 1.73 21.42 3.15
N ASP A 35 2.00 22.37 4.04
CA ASP A 35 2.03 23.80 3.71
C ASP A 35 3.30 24.21 2.97
N LEU A 36 4.41 23.49 3.23
CA LEU A 36 5.68 23.65 2.54
C LEU A 36 6.24 22.27 2.17
N VAL A 37 6.53 22.07 0.88
CA VAL A 37 7.31 20.95 0.38
C VAL A 37 8.63 21.49 -0.16
N ALA A 38 9.72 21.03 0.43
CA ALA A 38 11.04 21.54 0.07
C ALA A 38 12.12 20.45 0.17
N VAL A 39 13.11 20.56 -0.70
CA VAL A 39 14.38 19.86 -0.55
C VAL A 39 15.28 20.69 0.34
N GLY A 40 15.82 20.09 1.38
CA GLY A 40 16.64 20.82 2.33
C GLY A 40 17.65 19.95 3.08
N ARG A 41 18.50 20.62 3.85
CA ARG A 41 19.51 19.97 4.69
C ARG A 41 19.55 20.67 6.05
N GLN A 42 19.63 19.89 7.10
CA GLN A 42 19.82 20.44 8.44
C GLN A 42 21.22 21.07 8.56
N ILE A 43 21.24 22.35 8.95
CA ILE A 43 22.48 23.12 9.18
C ILE A 43 22.71 23.48 10.65
N GLY A 44 21.72 23.27 11.51
CA GLY A 44 21.83 23.54 12.93
C GLY A 44 20.72 22.86 13.74
N LYS A 45 21.03 22.63 15.01
CA LYS A 45 20.08 22.15 16.02
C LYS A 45 20.33 22.97 17.29
N GLN A 46 19.26 23.40 17.94
CA GLN A 46 19.29 24.10 19.21
C GLN A 46 18.19 23.51 20.11
N ALA A 47 18.53 23.07 21.31
CA ALA A 47 17.53 22.78 22.33
C ALA A 47 16.88 24.11 22.75
N PHE A 48 15.56 24.16 22.75
CA PHE A 48 14.80 25.31 23.22
C PHE A 48 14.42 25.11 24.70
N ASP A 49 13.93 23.92 25.03
CA ASP A 49 13.70 23.44 26.39
C ASP A 49 13.91 21.90 26.44
N ASP A 50 13.57 21.28 27.59
CA ASP A 50 13.74 19.83 27.79
C ASP A 50 12.88 18.96 26.83
N ASN A 51 11.87 19.54 26.21
CA ASN A 51 10.89 18.84 25.36
C ASN A 51 10.84 19.32 23.90
N VAL A 52 11.60 20.37 23.57
CA VAL A 52 11.55 21.01 22.25
C VAL A 52 12.94 21.26 21.70
N ASP A 53 13.19 20.70 20.54
CA ASP A 53 14.35 20.98 19.71
C ASP A 53 13.96 21.88 18.52
N LEU A 54 14.82 22.82 18.17
CA LEU A 54 14.70 23.64 16.97
C LEU A 54 15.75 23.21 15.96
N HIS A 55 15.31 22.77 14.78
CA HIS A 55 16.18 22.41 13.66
C HIS A 55 16.17 23.49 12.62
N ARG A 56 17.32 24.01 12.27
CA ARG A 56 17.49 24.95 11.14
C ARG A 56 17.75 24.14 9.87
N ILE A 57 16.86 24.29 8.89
CA ILE A 57 16.94 23.62 7.60
C ILE A 57 17.28 24.66 6.54
N GLN A 58 18.41 24.48 5.87
CA GLN A 58 18.72 25.20 4.64
C GLN A 58 17.86 24.63 3.51
N VAL A 59 17.03 25.47 2.93
CA VAL A 59 16.21 25.11 1.77
C VAL A 59 17.09 25.21 0.51
N MET A 60 17.15 24.11 -0.21
CA MET A 60 17.91 24.01 -1.48
C MET A 60 16.99 24.20 -2.67
N GLU A 61 15.77 23.67 -2.59
CA GLU A 61 14.74 23.80 -3.61
C GLU A 61 13.37 23.83 -2.94
N THR A 62 12.49 24.73 -3.32
CA THR A 62 11.09 24.77 -2.91
C THR A 62 10.24 24.17 -4.01
N LEU A 63 9.49 23.11 -3.68
CA LEU A 63 8.57 22.47 -4.61
C LEU A 63 7.15 23.02 -4.45
N ARG A 64 6.73 23.32 -3.22
CA ARG A 64 5.43 23.93 -2.90
C ARG A 64 5.58 24.88 -1.73
N SER A 65 4.85 26.00 -1.79
CA SER A 65 4.68 26.93 -0.66
C SER A 65 3.23 27.39 -0.59
N GLY A 66 2.57 27.20 0.54
CA GLY A 66 1.17 27.58 0.77
C GLY A 66 0.88 29.09 0.61
N GLY A 67 1.92 29.93 0.69
CA GLY A 67 1.83 31.40 0.48
C GLY A 67 2.11 31.86 -0.93
N GLY A 68 2.33 30.95 -1.91
CA GLY A 68 2.60 31.31 -3.33
C GLY A 68 3.96 31.97 -3.61
N GLY A 69 4.81 32.13 -2.59
CA GLY A 69 6.16 32.69 -2.71
C GLY A 69 7.24 31.62 -2.55
N ALA A 70 8.49 31.95 -2.94
CA ALA A 70 9.63 31.11 -2.62
C ALA A 70 9.77 30.99 -1.09
N ALA A 71 10.03 29.79 -0.59
CA ALA A 71 10.33 29.63 0.83
C ALA A 71 11.59 30.40 1.21
N ALA A 72 11.68 30.84 2.48
CA ALA A 72 12.90 31.42 2.99
C ALA A 72 14.09 30.48 2.79
N ALA A 73 15.29 31.05 2.51
CA ALA A 73 16.50 30.24 2.32
C ALA A 73 16.83 29.34 3.51
N THR A 74 16.28 29.66 4.67
CA THR A 74 16.37 28.85 5.91
C THR A 74 15.03 28.87 6.61
N VAL A 75 14.55 27.70 7.01
CA VAL A 75 13.35 27.54 7.83
C VAL A 75 13.70 26.91 9.17
N THR A 76 12.90 27.19 10.20
CA THR A 76 13.03 26.58 11.52
C THR A 76 11.95 25.52 11.72
N VAL A 77 12.36 24.29 11.98
CA VAL A 77 11.47 23.17 12.26
C VAL A 77 11.48 22.89 13.77
N ILE A 78 10.30 22.91 14.36
CA ILE A 78 10.07 22.55 15.76
C ILE A 78 9.94 21.03 15.82
N ASP A 79 10.76 20.37 16.63
CA ASP A 79 10.71 18.94 16.89
C ASP A 79 10.42 18.69 18.37
N TRP A 80 9.48 17.80 18.64
CA TRP A 80 9.18 17.30 19.98
C TRP A 80 9.80 15.90 20.12
N PRO A 81 10.97 15.77 20.78
CA PRO A 81 11.73 14.53 20.85
C PRO A 81 10.95 13.30 21.33
N ASN A 82 9.94 13.51 22.13
CA ASN A 82 9.10 12.44 22.69
C ASN A 82 7.96 12.01 21.75
N VAL A 83 7.73 12.73 20.65
CA VAL A 83 6.61 12.50 19.73
C VAL A 83 7.10 11.99 18.36
N SER A 84 8.27 12.45 17.89
CA SER A 84 8.75 12.21 16.53
C SER A 84 9.96 11.28 16.48
N LEU A 85 9.76 9.97 16.67
CA LEU A 85 10.88 9.03 16.71
C LEU A 85 11.50 8.71 15.33
N HIS A 86 10.73 8.79 14.23
CA HIS A 86 11.16 8.22 12.96
C HIS A 86 11.64 9.21 11.88
N ASN A 87 11.27 10.49 11.97
CA ASN A 87 11.49 11.47 10.89
C ASN A 87 12.39 12.64 11.25
N ARG A 88 13.20 12.53 12.30
CA ARG A 88 14.04 13.63 12.76
C ARG A 88 15.03 14.09 11.69
N PRO A 89 15.20 15.41 11.50
CA PRO A 89 16.28 15.93 10.69
C PRO A 89 17.63 15.42 11.21
N GLN A 90 18.50 15.07 10.29
CA GLN A 90 19.86 14.63 10.63
C GLN A 90 20.89 15.54 9.96
N PRO A 91 21.97 15.91 10.66
CA PRO A 91 23.01 16.75 10.08
C PRO A 91 23.59 16.18 8.81
N ARG A 92 23.88 17.03 7.84
CA ARG A 92 24.54 16.71 6.57
C ARG A 92 23.76 15.81 5.60
N GLN A 93 22.56 15.36 5.96
CA GLN A 93 21.71 14.59 5.05
C GLN A 93 20.72 15.52 4.36
N SER A 94 20.60 15.38 3.04
CA SER A 94 19.54 16.05 2.28
C SER A 94 18.27 15.19 2.35
N ARG A 95 17.13 15.86 2.54
CA ARG A 95 15.81 15.23 2.63
C ARG A 95 14.80 16.02 1.83
N LEU A 96 13.77 15.32 1.38
CA LEU A 96 12.51 15.94 1.01
C LEU A 96 11.73 16.19 2.30
N TYR A 97 11.37 17.42 2.58
CA TYR A 97 10.62 17.83 3.75
C TYR A 97 9.18 18.16 3.39
N CYS A 98 8.24 17.51 4.05
CA CYS A 98 6.82 17.84 4.04
C CYS A 98 6.49 18.50 5.38
N LEU A 99 6.32 19.81 5.37
CA LEU A 99 6.25 20.63 6.57
C LEU A 99 4.89 21.32 6.70
N HIS A 100 4.38 21.37 7.93
CA HIS A 100 3.18 22.14 8.28
C HIS A 100 3.54 23.42 8.97
N ASP A 101 2.79 24.48 8.73
CA ASP A 101 2.92 25.73 9.48
C ASP A 101 2.70 25.49 10.98
N ALA A 102 3.66 25.92 11.77
CA ALA A 102 3.67 25.79 13.21
C ALA A 102 3.74 27.15 13.93
N THR A 103 3.35 28.22 13.26
CA THR A 103 3.42 29.59 13.80
C THR A 103 2.61 29.73 15.09
N ARG A 104 1.44 29.09 15.19
CA ARG A 104 0.59 29.13 16.39
C ARG A 104 1.24 28.37 17.54
N GLU A 105 1.80 27.20 17.28
CA GLU A 105 2.54 26.38 18.24
C GLU A 105 3.77 27.13 18.75
N ALA A 106 4.54 27.75 17.84
CA ALA A 106 5.69 28.58 18.15
C ALA A 106 5.33 29.70 19.11
N THR A 107 4.25 30.44 18.83
CA THR A 107 3.77 31.52 19.69
C THR A 107 3.38 31.00 21.08
N ARG A 108 2.70 29.85 21.15
CA ARG A 108 2.26 29.26 22.42
C ARG A 108 3.42 28.84 23.33
N ILE A 109 4.54 28.39 22.75
CA ILE A 109 5.73 28.02 23.51
C ILE A 109 6.72 29.20 23.68
N GLY A 110 6.35 30.40 23.26
CA GLY A 110 7.12 31.63 23.50
C GLY A 110 8.27 31.86 22.51
N LEU A 111 8.24 31.24 21.33
CA LEU A 111 9.24 31.53 20.30
C LEU A 111 9.00 32.92 19.67
N PRO A 112 10.08 33.69 19.39
CA PRO A 112 9.97 35.02 18.81
C PRO A 112 9.37 34.99 17.41
N ALA A 113 8.31 35.78 17.19
CA ALA A 113 7.63 35.84 15.88
C ALA A 113 8.53 36.36 14.75
N ASP A 114 9.50 37.21 15.06
CA ASP A 114 10.45 37.78 14.11
C ASP A 114 11.54 36.81 13.62
N LYS A 115 11.64 35.62 14.27
CA LYS A 115 12.58 34.55 13.85
C LYS A 115 11.92 33.44 13.05
N GLY A 116 10.61 33.58 12.72
CA GLY A 116 9.90 32.64 11.85
C GLY A 116 10.30 32.77 10.38
N PRO A 117 9.74 31.99 9.46
CA PRO A 117 8.61 31.08 9.71
C PRO A 117 9.00 29.82 10.47
N TYR A 118 8.06 29.32 11.26
CA TYR A 118 8.19 28.08 11.99
C TYR A 118 7.34 26.98 11.40
N TYR A 119 7.91 25.80 11.33
CA TYR A 119 7.24 24.62 10.78
C TYR A 119 7.36 23.44 11.74
N ARG A 120 6.49 22.44 11.55
CA ARG A 120 6.65 21.12 12.15
C ARG A 120 6.69 20.08 11.03
N MET A 121 7.38 18.96 11.26
CA MET A 121 7.39 17.86 10.31
C MET A 121 6.05 17.13 10.30
N ASN A 122 5.69 16.61 9.14
CA ASN A 122 4.62 15.64 9.05
C ASN A 122 5.03 14.40 9.87
N GLY A 123 4.16 13.98 10.79
CA GLY A 123 4.43 12.85 11.70
C GLY A 123 4.31 11.47 11.05
N ARG A 124 3.91 11.40 9.78
CA ARG A 124 3.71 10.13 9.06
C ARG A 124 5.05 9.49 8.74
N ALA A 125 5.12 8.18 8.92
CA ALA A 125 6.31 7.42 8.55
C ALA A 125 6.59 7.57 7.04
N GLY A 126 7.85 7.73 6.64
CA GLY A 126 8.22 7.89 5.23
C GLY A 126 7.93 9.26 4.61
N SER A 127 7.31 10.20 5.35
CA SER A 127 6.95 11.52 4.83
C SER A 127 8.14 12.44 4.50
N ASN A 128 9.32 12.15 5.03
CA ASN A 128 10.53 12.96 4.84
C ASN A 128 11.70 12.07 4.40
N PRO A 129 11.65 11.47 3.18
CA PRO A 129 12.67 10.53 2.73
C PRO A 129 14.03 11.20 2.53
N LEU A 130 15.09 10.40 2.66
CA LEU A 130 16.43 10.79 2.24
C LEU A 130 16.47 10.91 0.74
N ILE A 131 17.17 11.92 0.24
CA ILE A 131 17.33 12.15 -1.19
C ILE A 131 18.79 12.06 -1.62
N GLY A 132 19.00 11.69 -2.88
CA GLY A 132 20.30 11.59 -3.49
C GLY A 132 20.96 12.94 -3.74
N LYS A 133 22.19 12.89 -4.31
CA LYS A 133 22.93 14.11 -4.65
C LYS A 133 22.38 14.82 -5.89
N ASP A 134 21.89 14.05 -6.85
CA ASP A 134 21.28 14.56 -8.07
C ASP A 134 19.78 14.70 -7.87
N LEU A 135 19.35 15.91 -7.56
CA LEU A 135 17.95 16.22 -7.28
C LEU A 135 17.05 16.02 -8.50
N ALA A 136 17.58 16.23 -9.71
CA ALA A 136 16.78 16.09 -10.92
C ALA A 136 16.42 14.64 -11.25
N GLN A 137 17.26 13.70 -10.81
CA GLN A 137 17.07 12.27 -11.03
C GLN A 137 16.51 11.54 -9.79
N ASP A 138 16.42 12.23 -8.65
CA ASP A 138 15.92 11.62 -7.42
C ASP A 138 14.43 11.24 -7.55
N PRO A 139 14.06 9.97 -7.31
CA PRO A 139 12.68 9.49 -7.52
C PRO A 139 11.66 10.21 -6.64
N PHE A 140 12.02 10.55 -5.40
CA PHE A 140 11.11 11.26 -4.50
C PHE A 140 10.88 12.71 -4.91
N VAL A 141 11.93 13.39 -5.38
CA VAL A 141 11.83 14.77 -5.87
C VAL A 141 11.00 14.82 -7.16
N ARG A 142 11.23 13.89 -8.08
CA ARG A 142 10.44 13.76 -9.31
C ARG A 142 8.98 13.46 -9.00
N PHE A 143 8.72 12.51 -8.13
CA PHE A 143 7.37 12.17 -7.70
C PHE A 143 6.66 13.35 -7.03
N ALA A 144 7.34 14.07 -6.12
CA ALA A 144 6.79 15.26 -5.48
C ALA A 144 6.41 16.35 -6.50
N LYS A 145 7.23 16.59 -7.51
CA LYS A 145 6.91 17.54 -8.60
C LYS A 145 5.66 17.09 -9.36
N LEU A 146 5.57 15.81 -9.73
CA LEU A 146 4.40 15.28 -10.44
C LEU A 146 3.10 15.43 -9.65
N ILE A 147 3.13 15.20 -8.33
CA ILE A 147 1.97 15.43 -7.45
C ILE A 147 1.57 16.91 -7.46
N GLN A 148 2.53 17.83 -7.36
CA GLN A 148 2.27 19.29 -7.37
C GLN A 148 1.71 19.74 -8.71
N ASP A 149 2.26 19.28 -9.82
CA ASP A 149 1.78 19.60 -11.17
C ASP A 149 0.37 19.08 -11.40
N GLY A 150 0.04 17.89 -10.89
CA GLY A 150 -1.29 17.32 -10.91
C GLY A 150 -2.32 18.16 -10.15
N GLU A 151 -1.99 18.60 -8.94
CA GLU A 151 -2.83 19.48 -8.12
C GLU A 151 -3.00 20.88 -8.74
N ALA A 152 -1.94 21.42 -9.34
CA ALA A 152 -1.99 22.71 -10.03
C ALA A 152 -2.77 22.66 -11.35
N GLY A 153 -3.04 21.45 -11.88
CA GLY A 153 -3.68 21.25 -13.18
C GLY A 153 -2.82 21.69 -14.35
N THR A 154 -1.50 21.84 -14.15
CA THR A 154 -0.55 22.20 -15.20
C THR A 154 -0.21 20.98 -16.05
N ALA A 155 -0.23 21.12 -17.39
CA ALA A 155 0.12 20.05 -18.34
C ALA A 155 -0.47 18.66 -17.98
N PRO A 156 -1.81 18.50 -17.81
CA PRO A 156 -2.38 17.29 -17.21
C PRO A 156 -2.11 16.00 -18.01
N LEU A 157 -1.87 16.10 -19.32
CA LEU A 157 -1.52 14.94 -20.14
C LEU A 157 -0.08 14.47 -19.84
N ASP A 158 0.86 15.40 -19.75
CA ASP A 158 2.27 15.08 -19.47
C ASP A 158 2.40 14.54 -18.04
N THR A 159 1.70 15.16 -17.10
CA THR A 159 1.63 14.70 -15.70
C THR A 159 1.05 13.29 -15.59
N ALA A 160 -0.07 13.00 -16.25
CA ALA A 160 -0.67 11.67 -16.25
C ALA A 160 0.26 10.62 -16.87
N THR A 161 0.92 10.95 -17.98
CA THR A 161 1.89 10.06 -18.64
C THR A 161 3.11 9.79 -17.76
N ALA A 162 3.66 10.82 -17.10
CA ALA A 162 4.81 10.67 -16.23
C ALA A 162 4.48 9.92 -14.92
N LEU A 163 3.30 10.16 -14.33
CA LEU A 163 2.79 9.38 -13.19
C LEU A 163 2.58 7.92 -13.57
N LEU A 164 2.03 7.68 -14.76
CA LEU A 164 1.87 6.31 -15.26
C LEU A 164 3.22 5.62 -15.44
N ALA A 165 4.19 6.27 -16.09
CA ALA A 165 5.54 5.73 -16.24
C ALA A 165 6.19 5.42 -14.89
N THR A 166 5.92 6.24 -13.87
CA THR A 166 6.34 5.97 -12.49
C THR A 166 5.61 4.75 -11.90
N ALA A 167 4.30 4.66 -12.09
CA ALA A 167 3.47 3.58 -11.56
C ALA A 167 3.83 2.21 -12.15
N ILE A 168 4.15 2.12 -13.45
CA ILE A 168 4.55 0.87 -14.10
C ILE A 168 6.06 0.62 -14.04
N GLY A 169 6.85 1.56 -13.53
CA GLY A 169 8.29 1.48 -13.38
C GLY A 169 8.74 0.49 -12.32
N ASP A 170 10.05 0.34 -12.19
CA ASP A 170 10.67 -0.64 -11.28
C ASP A 170 11.07 -0.06 -9.92
N ASP A 171 10.99 1.27 -9.73
CA ASP A 171 11.31 1.88 -8.44
C ASP A 171 10.24 1.53 -7.39
N PRO A 172 10.55 0.66 -6.41
CA PRO A 172 9.57 0.18 -5.44
C PRO A 172 9.05 1.29 -4.53
N THR A 173 9.76 2.41 -4.44
CA THR A 173 9.47 3.48 -3.49
C THR A 173 8.35 4.39 -3.98
N THR A 174 8.32 4.68 -5.27
CA THR A 174 7.37 5.65 -5.86
C THR A 174 6.28 5.00 -6.70
N ARG A 175 6.51 3.77 -7.23
CA ARG A 175 5.54 3.09 -8.10
C ARG A 175 4.19 2.85 -7.43
N LEU A 176 4.18 2.40 -6.18
CA LEU A 176 2.95 2.14 -5.42
C LEU A 176 2.16 3.43 -5.19
N GLU A 177 2.86 4.49 -4.78
CA GLU A 177 2.25 5.80 -4.53
C GLU A 177 1.70 6.43 -5.82
N ALA A 178 2.42 6.28 -6.94
CA ALA A 178 1.97 6.77 -8.24
C ALA A 178 0.72 6.01 -8.73
N ALA A 179 0.68 4.68 -8.58
CA ALA A 179 -0.48 3.87 -8.94
C ALA A 179 -1.72 4.27 -8.13
N ARG A 180 -1.57 4.43 -6.81
CA ARG A 180 -2.64 4.88 -5.92
C ARG A 180 -3.10 6.30 -6.24
N HIS A 181 -2.18 7.21 -6.49
CA HIS A 181 -2.54 8.57 -6.86
C HIS A 181 -3.38 8.63 -8.14
N LEU A 182 -2.96 7.89 -9.17
CA LEU A 182 -3.75 7.79 -10.42
C LEU A 182 -5.13 7.15 -10.20
N ALA A 183 -5.23 6.12 -9.35
CA ALA A 183 -6.51 5.49 -9.05
C ALA A 183 -7.50 6.44 -8.35
N GLU A 184 -6.99 7.37 -7.55
CA GLU A 184 -7.79 8.37 -6.84
C GLU A 184 -8.03 9.67 -7.63
N GLN A 185 -7.34 9.85 -8.78
CA GLN A 185 -7.46 11.02 -9.63
C GLN A 185 -8.09 10.66 -10.99
N PRO A 186 -9.41 10.45 -11.08
CA PRO A 186 -10.07 9.98 -12.30
C PRO A 186 -9.88 10.93 -13.49
N LEU A 187 -9.69 12.24 -13.25
CA LEU A 187 -9.43 13.21 -14.32
C LEU A 187 -8.04 13.03 -14.95
N LEU A 188 -7.03 12.65 -14.16
CA LEU A 188 -5.71 12.29 -14.67
C LEU A 188 -5.74 10.92 -15.34
N ALA A 189 -6.36 9.93 -14.72
CA ALA A 189 -6.51 8.60 -15.29
C ALA A 189 -7.23 8.60 -16.64
N ALA A 190 -8.22 9.49 -16.84
CA ALA A 190 -8.92 9.66 -18.12
C ALA A 190 -8.02 10.21 -19.25
N ARG A 191 -6.82 10.70 -18.96
CA ARG A 191 -5.85 11.15 -19.96
C ARG A 191 -4.95 10.04 -20.48
N ILE A 192 -4.93 8.89 -19.82
CA ILE A 192 -4.14 7.72 -20.21
C ILE A 192 -4.75 7.11 -21.48
N THR A 193 -3.90 6.85 -22.46
CA THR A 193 -4.33 6.31 -23.76
C THR A 193 -4.65 4.81 -23.68
N PRO A 194 -5.45 4.25 -24.61
CA PRO A 194 -5.72 2.81 -24.65
C PRO A 194 -4.47 1.94 -24.73
N LEU A 195 -3.42 2.39 -25.42
CA LEU A 195 -2.15 1.66 -25.50
C LEU A 195 -1.45 1.60 -24.14
N GLN A 196 -1.38 2.72 -23.44
CA GLN A 196 -0.81 2.78 -22.11
C GLN A 196 -1.59 1.93 -21.09
N TRP A 197 -2.93 1.85 -21.23
CA TRP A 197 -3.73 0.94 -20.39
C TRP A 197 -3.37 -0.53 -20.61
N THR A 198 -3.00 -0.92 -21.84
CA THR A 198 -2.51 -2.28 -22.12
C THR A 198 -1.21 -2.57 -21.35
N GLU A 199 -0.31 -1.58 -21.25
CA GLU A 199 0.93 -1.71 -20.47
C GLU A 199 0.64 -1.84 -18.97
N VAL A 200 -0.30 -1.05 -18.42
CA VAL A 200 -0.75 -1.17 -17.02
C VAL A 200 -1.31 -2.56 -16.74
N LEU A 201 -2.17 -3.07 -17.61
CA LEU A 201 -2.75 -4.40 -17.46
C LEU A 201 -1.67 -5.50 -17.53
N ALA A 202 -0.71 -5.38 -18.45
CA ALA A 202 0.42 -6.29 -18.52
C ALA A 202 1.25 -6.26 -17.23
N ARG A 203 1.47 -5.09 -16.66
CA ARG A 203 2.20 -4.95 -15.39
C ARG A 203 1.40 -5.50 -14.19
N ALA A 204 0.08 -5.31 -14.15
CA ALA A 204 -0.80 -5.89 -13.15
C ALA A 204 -0.85 -7.42 -13.20
N SER A 205 -0.67 -7.99 -14.40
CA SER A 205 -0.64 -9.44 -14.63
C SER A 205 0.74 -10.05 -14.37
N ALA A 206 1.81 -9.25 -14.36
CA ALA A 206 3.17 -9.74 -14.15
C ALA A 206 3.37 -10.37 -12.77
N GLU A 207 4.27 -11.33 -12.68
CA GLU A 207 4.68 -11.91 -11.41
C GLU A 207 5.40 -10.87 -10.55
N THR A 208 5.00 -10.78 -9.29
CA THR A 208 5.63 -9.94 -8.27
C THR A 208 5.31 -10.51 -6.90
N THR A 209 6.21 -10.30 -5.95
CA THR A 209 5.99 -10.61 -4.53
C THR A 209 5.33 -9.46 -3.76
N ASP A 210 5.14 -8.30 -4.40
CA ASP A 210 4.55 -7.11 -3.80
C ASP A 210 3.03 -7.10 -4.03
N ALA A 211 2.31 -7.66 -3.06
CA ALA A 211 0.85 -7.77 -3.11
C ALA A 211 0.16 -6.38 -3.12
N GLU A 212 0.66 -5.42 -2.36
CA GLU A 212 0.08 -4.08 -2.28
C GLU A 212 0.19 -3.34 -3.62
N PHE A 213 1.34 -3.46 -4.27
CA PHE A 213 1.55 -2.88 -5.59
C PHE A 213 0.61 -3.51 -6.64
N LYS A 214 0.47 -4.84 -6.62
CA LYS A 214 -0.44 -5.55 -7.52
C LYS A 214 -1.90 -5.13 -7.31
N ILE A 215 -2.31 -4.94 -6.06
CA ILE A 215 -3.64 -4.43 -5.71
C ILE A 215 -3.83 -3.00 -6.25
N ALA A 216 -2.86 -2.11 -6.04
CA ALA A 216 -2.97 -0.71 -6.49
C ALA A 216 -3.09 -0.60 -8.02
N LEU A 217 -2.34 -1.39 -8.77
CA LEU A 217 -2.49 -1.45 -10.23
C LEU A 217 -3.86 -2.02 -10.65
N ALA A 218 -4.35 -3.03 -9.95
CA ALA A 218 -5.67 -3.60 -10.21
C ALA A 218 -6.80 -2.58 -9.93
N GLU A 219 -6.72 -1.84 -8.83
CA GLU A 219 -7.66 -0.77 -8.49
C GLU A 219 -7.66 0.34 -9.55
N LEU A 220 -6.49 0.74 -10.03
CA LEU A 220 -6.35 1.68 -11.13
C LEU A 220 -7.05 1.17 -12.41
N CYS A 221 -6.86 -0.11 -12.76
CA CYS A 221 -7.49 -0.73 -13.92
C CYS A 221 -9.02 -0.87 -13.79
N VAL A 222 -9.53 -1.17 -12.58
CA VAL A 222 -10.98 -1.29 -12.31
C VAL A 222 -11.71 0.01 -12.61
N GLY A 223 -11.14 1.14 -12.26
CA GLY A 223 -11.70 2.46 -12.55
C GLY A 223 -11.97 2.69 -14.05
N GLN A 224 -11.23 2.00 -14.92
CA GLN A 224 -11.35 2.08 -16.37
C GLN A 224 -12.12 0.90 -17.00
N ARG A 225 -12.57 -0.07 -16.20
CA ARG A 225 -13.27 -1.28 -16.64
C ARG A 225 -12.57 -2.00 -17.79
N LEU A 226 -11.25 -2.18 -17.68
CA LEU A 226 -10.44 -2.75 -18.76
C LEU A 226 -10.84 -4.19 -19.08
N PRO A 227 -11.04 -4.52 -20.36
CA PRO A 227 -11.26 -5.90 -20.79
C PRO A 227 -10.10 -6.81 -20.39
N GLY A 228 -10.40 -8.04 -19.95
CA GLY A 228 -9.38 -9.02 -19.53
C GLY A 228 -8.81 -8.81 -18.12
N LEU A 229 -9.19 -7.74 -17.42
CA LEU A 229 -8.71 -7.51 -16.06
C LEU A 229 -9.12 -8.63 -15.09
N VAL A 230 -10.37 -9.07 -15.15
CA VAL A 230 -10.86 -10.14 -14.26
C VAL A 230 -10.07 -11.43 -14.47
N ASP A 231 -9.82 -11.81 -15.73
CA ASP A 231 -9.01 -12.99 -16.03
C ASP A 231 -7.58 -12.85 -15.50
N ALA A 232 -6.97 -11.68 -15.67
CA ALA A 232 -5.63 -11.39 -15.16
C ALA A 232 -5.56 -11.48 -13.62
N LEU A 233 -6.57 -10.96 -12.91
CA LEU A 233 -6.65 -11.01 -11.47
C LEU A 233 -6.80 -12.45 -10.96
N VAL A 234 -7.67 -13.22 -11.57
CA VAL A 234 -7.94 -14.63 -11.20
C VAL A 234 -6.71 -15.50 -11.48
N VAL A 235 -6.05 -15.34 -12.63
CA VAL A 235 -4.78 -16.02 -12.93
C VAL A 235 -3.68 -15.60 -11.95
N GLY A 236 -3.66 -14.37 -11.50
CA GLY A 236 -2.73 -13.89 -10.50
C GLY A 236 -2.79 -14.63 -9.16
N LEU A 237 -3.92 -15.27 -8.83
CA LEU A 237 -4.05 -16.10 -7.62
C LEU A 237 -3.27 -17.41 -7.69
N ASP A 238 -2.78 -17.82 -8.86
CA ASP A 238 -1.92 -19.02 -8.99
C ASP A 238 -0.51 -18.78 -8.45
N THR A 239 -0.06 -17.55 -8.41
CA THR A 239 1.31 -17.18 -8.02
C THR A 239 1.38 -16.23 -6.81
N MET A 240 0.28 -15.55 -6.49
CA MET A 240 0.18 -14.62 -5.37
C MET A 240 -0.88 -15.11 -4.38
N HIS A 241 -0.43 -15.79 -3.33
CA HIS A 241 -1.32 -16.41 -2.34
C HIS A 241 -1.55 -15.54 -1.10
N ALA A 242 -1.02 -14.31 -1.08
CA ALA A 242 -1.21 -13.36 0.02
C ALA A 242 -2.71 -13.13 0.28
N PRO A 243 -3.19 -13.28 1.52
CA PRO A 243 -4.62 -13.16 1.84
C PRO A 243 -5.22 -11.79 1.48
N GLU A 244 -4.43 -10.71 1.61
CA GLU A 244 -4.83 -9.36 1.22
C GLU A 244 -5.05 -9.24 -0.28
N TYR A 245 -4.20 -9.87 -1.11
CA TYR A 245 -4.39 -9.92 -2.55
C TYR A 245 -5.65 -10.71 -2.92
N ALA A 246 -5.83 -11.89 -2.35
CA ALA A 246 -7.02 -12.71 -2.58
C ALA A 246 -8.32 -11.97 -2.24
N ARG A 247 -8.37 -11.27 -1.09
CA ARG A 247 -9.52 -10.44 -0.71
C ARG A 247 -9.75 -9.29 -1.68
N ALA A 248 -8.69 -8.64 -2.13
CA ALA A 248 -8.78 -7.57 -3.11
C ALA A 248 -9.32 -8.07 -4.45
N VAL A 249 -8.81 -9.19 -4.96
CA VAL A 249 -9.31 -9.83 -6.18
C VAL A 249 -10.81 -10.11 -6.09
N GLY A 250 -11.28 -10.73 -5.01
CA GLY A 250 -12.71 -11.00 -4.82
C GLY A 250 -13.56 -9.74 -4.88
N ARG A 251 -13.17 -8.69 -4.15
CA ARG A 251 -13.88 -7.40 -4.15
C ARG A 251 -13.88 -6.72 -5.52
N LEU A 252 -12.72 -6.68 -6.19
CA LEU A 252 -12.59 -6.04 -7.51
C LEU A 252 -13.38 -6.79 -8.58
N CYS A 253 -13.36 -8.12 -8.57
CA CYS A 253 -14.21 -8.93 -9.46
C CYS A 253 -15.69 -8.64 -9.22
N ALA A 254 -16.13 -8.54 -7.96
CA ALA A 254 -17.52 -8.21 -7.64
C ALA A 254 -17.91 -6.79 -8.11
N VAL A 255 -17.01 -5.82 -8.00
CA VAL A 255 -17.22 -4.45 -8.54
C VAL A 255 -17.37 -4.46 -10.07
N MET A 256 -16.60 -5.30 -10.75
CA MET A 256 -16.59 -5.39 -12.21
C MET A 256 -17.80 -6.17 -12.78
N MET A 257 -18.18 -7.26 -12.15
CA MET A 257 -19.11 -8.27 -12.70
C MET A 257 -20.34 -8.53 -11.82
N GLY A 258 -20.41 -7.97 -10.61
CA GLY A 258 -21.47 -8.29 -9.66
C GLY A 258 -21.47 -9.77 -9.28
N ASP A 259 -22.66 -10.38 -9.31
CA ASP A 259 -22.82 -11.80 -8.97
C ASP A 259 -22.17 -12.79 -9.96
N ASP A 260 -21.84 -12.35 -11.19
CA ASP A 260 -21.19 -13.18 -12.18
C ASP A 260 -19.67 -13.30 -11.95
N ALA A 261 -19.13 -12.52 -11.00
CA ALA A 261 -17.73 -12.60 -10.56
C ALA A 261 -17.32 -13.99 -10.05
N ILE A 262 -18.29 -14.80 -9.66
CA ILE A 262 -17.99 -16.15 -9.15
C ILE A 262 -17.57 -17.13 -10.25
N GLU A 263 -18.04 -16.95 -11.50
CA GLU A 263 -17.78 -17.91 -12.59
C GLU A 263 -16.29 -18.07 -12.90
N PRO A 264 -15.50 -16.99 -13.14
CA PRO A 264 -14.07 -17.13 -13.41
C PRO A 264 -13.32 -17.73 -12.22
N LEU A 265 -13.68 -17.38 -10.98
CA LEU A 265 -13.09 -17.94 -9.76
C LEU A 265 -13.40 -19.44 -9.61
N GLN A 266 -14.65 -19.87 -9.82
CA GLN A 266 -15.05 -21.26 -9.77
C GLN A 266 -14.39 -22.10 -10.87
N LYS A 267 -14.36 -21.60 -12.09
CA LYS A 267 -13.70 -22.27 -13.22
C LYS A 267 -12.23 -22.52 -12.91
N ARG A 268 -11.53 -21.53 -12.36
CA ARG A 268 -10.12 -21.66 -12.00
C ARG A 268 -9.92 -22.63 -10.85
N LEU A 269 -10.76 -22.54 -9.82
CA LEU A 269 -10.74 -23.42 -8.65
C LEU A 269 -10.87 -24.91 -9.02
N GLN A 270 -11.67 -25.24 -10.05
CA GLN A 270 -11.85 -26.60 -10.55
C GLN A 270 -10.61 -27.16 -11.24
N THR A 271 -9.76 -26.29 -11.81
CA THR A 271 -8.57 -26.69 -12.58
C THR A 271 -7.26 -26.58 -11.81
N THR A 272 -7.27 -25.94 -10.66
CA THR A 272 -6.10 -25.73 -9.83
C THR A 272 -5.83 -26.96 -8.94
N ALA A 273 -4.59 -27.51 -9.03
CA ALA A 273 -4.10 -28.60 -8.18
C ALA A 273 -3.31 -28.08 -6.97
N ASP A 274 -2.82 -26.85 -7.02
CA ASP A 274 -2.06 -26.22 -5.94
C ASP A 274 -2.96 -25.85 -4.76
N THR A 275 -2.58 -26.27 -3.57
CA THR A 275 -3.37 -26.09 -2.34
C THR A 275 -3.39 -24.62 -1.88
N GLU A 276 -2.29 -23.88 -2.06
CA GLU A 276 -2.19 -22.47 -1.67
C GLU A 276 -3.01 -21.61 -2.62
N ALA A 277 -2.88 -21.85 -3.93
CA ALA A 277 -3.69 -21.17 -4.94
C ALA A 277 -5.19 -21.48 -4.74
N ARG A 278 -5.54 -22.74 -4.43
CA ARG A 278 -6.91 -23.12 -4.09
C ARG A 278 -7.45 -22.34 -2.88
N SER A 279 -6.66 -22.23 -1.82
CA SER A 279 -7.03 -21.48 -0.61
C SER A 279 -7.21 -19.99 -0.91
N ALA A 280 -6.33 -19.40 -1.72
CA ALA A 280 -6.44 -18.01 -2.15
C ALA A 280 -7.72 -17.77 -2.99
N MET A 281 -8.06 -18.68 -3.91
CA MET A 281 -9.28 -18.60 -4.71
C MET A 281 -10.55 -18.74 -3.88
N LEU A 282 -10.58 -19.64 -2.90
CA LEU A 282 -11.69 -19.75 -1.96
C LEU A 282 -11.86 -18.47 -1.15
N LEU A 283 -10.77 -17.89 -0.67
CA LEU A 283 -10.79 -16.62 0.06
C LEU A 283 -11.30 -15.47 -0.82
N ALA A 284 -10.86 -15.41 -2.08
CA ALA A 284 -11.36 -14.43 -3.05
C ALA A 284 -12.86 -14.62 -3.30
N LEU A 285 -13.33 -15.87 -3.43
CA LEU A 285 -14.76 -16.18 -3.58
C LEU A 285 -15.57 -15.67 -2.39
N GLY A 286 -15.11 -15.88 -1.16
CA GLY A 286 -15.71 -15.33 0.06
C GLY A 286 -15.74 -13.80 0.05
N ALA A 287 -14.66 -13.16 -0.38
CA ALA A 287 -14.52 -11.70 -0.42
C ALA A 287 -15.42 -11.02 -1.47
N THR A 288 -16.00 -11.76 -2.43
CA THR A 288 -17.04 -11.20 -3.34
C THR A 288 -18.30 -10.80 -2.58
N ARG A 289 -18.60 -11.46 -1.45
CA ARG A 289 -19.81 -11.30 -0.64
C ARG A 289 -21.13 -11.49 -1.41
N SER A 290 -21.07 -12.14 -2.55
CA SER A 290 -22.24 -12.43 -3.40
C SER A 290 -23.06 -13.58 -2.80
N PRO A 291 -24.41 -13.54 -2.89
CA PRO A 291 -25.24 -14.69 -2.50
C PRO A 291 -24.88 -15.98 -3.24
N LYS A 292 -24.55 -15.89 -4.54
CA LYS A 292 -24.11 -17.03 -5.33
C LYS A 292 -22.79 -17.63 -4.80
N ALA A 293 -21.87 -16.77 -4.30
CA ALA A 293 -20.64 -17.21 -3.65
C ALA A 293 -20.90 -17.99 -2.36
N LEU A 294 -21.86 -17.52 -1.56
CA LEU A 294 -22.27 -18.24 -0.35
C LEU A 294 -22.78 -19.64 -0.69
N ASP A 295 -23.68 -19.76 -1.66
CA ASP A 295 -24.21 -21.06 -2.10
C ASP A 295 -23.09 -21.99 -2.57
N ALA A 296 -22.12 -21.47 -3.31
CA ALA A 296 -20.95 -22.24 -3.74
C ALA A 296 -20.10 -22.72 -2.58
N LEU A 297 -19.79 -21.84 -1.62
CA LEU A 297 -18.99 -22.17 -0.44
C LEU A 297 -19.69 -23.20 0.45
N LEU A 298 -21.01 -23.10 0.62
CA LEU A 298 -21.80 -24.08 1.37
C LEU A 298 -21.76 -25.47 0.71
N ARG A 299 -21.83 -25.54 -0.63
CA ARG A 299 -21.66 -26.80 -1.38
C ARG A 299 -20.26 -27.39 -1.18
N TYR A 300 -19.20 -26.56 -1.26
CA TYR A 300 -17.83 -27.02 -0.97
C TYR A 300 -17.69 -27.53 0.46
N LYS A 301 -18.31 -26.87 1.44
CA LYS A 301 -18.31 -27.33 2.84
C LYS A 301 -19.01 -28.67 3.04
N GLN A 302 -20.08 -28.95 2.25
CA GLN A 302 -20.74 -30.26 2.29
C GLN A 302 -19.87 -31.38 1.71
N LEU A 303 -19.05 -31.07 0.68
CA LEU A 303 -18.14 -32.01 0.03
C LEU A 303 -16.89 -32.30 0.88
N ASP A 304 -16.36 -31.26 1.52
CA ASP A 304 -15.18 -31.34 2.39
C ASP A 304 -15.39 -30.51 3.67
N SER A 305 -15.98 -31.15 4.67
CA SER A 305 -16.30 -30.47 5.93
C SER A 305 -15.08 -30.11 6.77
N LYS A 306 -13.89 -30.65 6.45
CA LYS A 306 -12.65 -30.47 7.23
C LYS A 306 -11.71 -29.45 6.60
N ASP A 307 -11.97 -28.94 5.39
CA ASP A 307 -11.12 -27.97 4.73
C ASP A 307 -11.21 -26.60 5.43
N ALA A 308 -10.14 -26.22 6.12
CA ALA A 308 -10.05 -24.97 6.86
C ALA A 308 -10.10 -23.73 5.94
N SER A 309 -9.71 -23.86 4.68
CA SER A 309 -9.77 -22.76 3.71
C SER A 309 -11.21 -22.40 3.37
N ILE A 310 -12.12 -23.37 3.35
CA ILE A 310 -13.56 -23.12 3.16
C ILE A 310 -14.12 -22.36 4.36
N ASP A 311 -13.72 -22.71 5.57
CA ASP A 311 -14.14 -22.00 6.79
C ASP A 311 -13.62 -20.56 6.81
N ALA A 312 -12.38 -20.35 6.38
CA ALA A 312 -11.82 -19.01 6.23
C ALA A 312 -12.60 -18.18 5.20
N ALA A 313 -12.96 -18.76 4.06
CA ALA A 313 -13.75 -18.11 3.03
C ALA A 313 -15.19 -17.77 3.50
N LEU A 314 -15.83 -18.67 4.24
CA LEU A 314 -17.15 -18.42 4.83
C LEU A 314 -17.10 -17.28 5.87
N LYS A 315 -16.06 -17.24 6.71
CA LYS A 315 -15.84 -16.13 7.66
C LYS A 315 -15.64 -14.80 6.93
N GLU A 316 -14.86 -14.81 5.85
CA GLU A 316 -14.63 -13.62 5.02
C GLU A 316 -15.94 -13.10 4.37
N HIS A 317 -16.81 -14.00 3.91
CA HIS A 317 -18.12 -13.65 3.38
C HIS A 317 -18.98 -12.87 4.41
N GLY A 318 -18.88 -13.22 5.68
CA GLY A 318 -19.36 -12.41 6.82
C GLY A 318 -20.85 -12.41 7.08
N GLY A 319 -21.68 -13.07 6.29
CA GLY A 319 -23.12 -13.22 6.53
C GLY A 319 -23.41 -14.17 7.72
N LYS A 320 -24.56 -14.04 8.37
CA LYS A 320 -24.94 -14.87 9.51
C LYS A 320 -24.87 -16.38 9.19
N VAL A 321 -25.46 -16.79 8.09
CA VAL A 321 -25.47 -18.19 7.62
C VAL A 321 -24.03 -18.67 7.34
N ALA A 322 -23.19 -17.83 6.75
CA ALA A 322 -21.79 -18.15 6.49
C ALA A 322 -20.98 -18.37 7.77
N ARG A 323 -21.20 -17.57 8.79
CA ARG A 323 -20.51 -17.70 10.10
C ARG A 323 -20.95 -18.98 10.82
N GLU A 324 -22.25 -19.24 10.86
CA GLU A 324 -22.82 -20.46 11.46
C GLU A 324 -22.28 -21.71 10.76
N ALA A 325 -22.17 -21.70 9.43
CA ALA A 325 -21.61 -22.80 8.65
C ALA A 325 -20.10 -23.02 8.91
N ALA A 326 -19.34 -21.92 9.08
CA ALA A 326 -17.90 -21.99 9.39
C ALA A 326 -17.61 -22.52 10.80
N GLU A 327 -18.53 -22.32 11.75
CA GLU A 327 -18.41 -22.74 13.15
C GLU A 327 -18.99 -24.14 13.38
N ALA A 328 -19.78 -24.66 12.45
CA ALA A 328 -20.39 -25.99 12.57
C ALA A 328 -19.29 -27.06 12.63
N LYS A 329 -19.22 -27.78 13.74
CA LYS A 329 -18.32 -28.95 13.86
C LYS A 329 -18.72 -30.01 12.82
N PRO A 330 -17.74 -30.68 12.18
CA PRO A 330 -18.04 -31.82 11.32
C PRO A 330 -18.88 -32.81 12.12
N SER A 331 -20.07 -33.13 11.62
CA SER A 331 -20.90 -34.17 12.26
C SER A 331 -20.06 -35.44 12.30
N SER A 332 -19.74 -35.88 13.51
CA SER A 332 -19.21 -37.25 13.71
C SER A 332 -20.26 -38.18 13.16
N GLY A 333 -20.06 -38.66 11.95
CA GLY A 333 -20.89 -39.69 11.39
C GLY A 333 -20.84 -40.89 12.33
N ASP A 334 -21.84 -41.03 13.19
CA ASP A 334 -22.09 -42.25 13.90
C ASP A 334 -22.32 -43.37 12.85
N GLY A 335 -21.23 -44.02 12.50
CA GLY A 335 -21.27 -45.30 11.82
C GLY A 335 -22.01 -46.31 12.70
N LYS A 336 -23.34 -46.22 12.71
CA LYS A 336 -24.12 -47.39 13.13
C LYS A 336 -23.95 -48.43 12.05
N GLU A 337 -22.95 -49.31 12.24
CA GLU A 337 -22.96 -50.62 11.61
C GLU A 337 -24.34 -51.28 11.80
N PRO A 338 -24.99 -51.73 10.73
CA PRO A 338 -26.21 -52.53 10.87
C PRO A 338 -25.83 -53.79 11.61
N LYS A 339 -26.28 -53.92 12.85
CA LYS A 339 -26.21 -55.20 13.57
C LYS A 339 -26.97 -56.26 12.77
N ASP A 340 -26.22 -57.10 12.11
CA ASP A 340 -26.69 -58.32 11.50
C ASP A 340 -27.34 -59.22 12.61
N LYS A 341 -28.66 -59.23 12.61
CA LYS A 341 -29.42 -60.15 13.42
C LYS A 341 -29.47 -61.49 12.69
N GLY A 342 -28.42 -62.32 12.87
CA GLY A 342 -28.49 -63.73 12.59
C GLY A 342 -29.60 -64.33 13.39
N GLY A 343 -30.70 -64.67 12.74
CA GLY A 343 -31.80 -65.49 13.27
C GLY A 343 -31.57 -66.97 12.98
N LYS A 344 -31.78 -67.72 13.96
CA LYS A 344 -31.95 -69.21 13.90
C LYS A 344 -33.21 -69.56 13.13
#